data_22eb35b0a71c005a4148da9413eb551e
#
_entry.id   22eb35b0a71c005a4148da9413eb551e
#
_cell.length_a   1.000
_cell.length_b   1.000
_cell.length_c   1.000
_cell.angle_alpha   90.00
_cell.angle_beta   90.00
_cell.angle_gamma   90.00
#
_symmetry.space_group_name_H-M   'P 1'
#
loop_
_entity.id
_entity.type
_entity.pdbx_description
1 polymer ?
#
loop_
_entity_poly.entity_id
_entity_poly.type
_entity_poly.pdbx_seq_one_letter_code
_entity_poly.pdbx_strand_id
1 'polypeptide(L)'
;SEAIFNVTKGEDGKDGTVKNAKFQMPNAKLRIGVPKEYFVEGIDKEVKKSVLAAAEVFKKEGVEIVDISLPHTKYANSVYYIIQPAEVSSNLGRYDGIRYGNGRNSFGAEAERRIMLGTYVLSAGYYDAYYLKAQKVRSKIIKDFEEAFEKVDAIIAPVSPTPPFALGEKASNPLQMYLADILTVAANLAGIPGLAVPSGFSRKGLPLGFQLLGPRFSEYVLFELGKL
;
A
#
# COMPACT_ATOMS: atom_id res chain seq x y z
N SER A 1 4.27 -14.70 8.49
CA SER A 1 4.64 -13.27 8.51
C SER A 1 4.96 -12.78 9.92
N GLU A 2 4.08 -13.02 10.93
CA GLU A 2 4.26 -12.54 12.31
C GLU A 2 5.58 -12.99 12.95
N ALA A 3 5.97 -14.26 12.80
CA ALA A 3 7.22 -14.76 13.36
C ALA A 3 8.45 -14.03 12.80
N ILE A 4 8.48 -13.76 11.49
CA ILE A 4 9.55 -12.99 10.84
C ILE A 4 9.52 -11.55 11.32
N PHE A 5 8.34 -10.92 11.37
CA PHE A 5 8.18 -9.56 11.87
C PHE A 5 8.73 -9.42 13.30
N ASN A 6 8.43 -10.37 14.19
CA ASN A 6 8.91 -10.34 15.57
C ASN A 6 10.44 -10.45 15.71
N VAL A 7 11.10 -11.08 14.74
CA VAL A 7 12.57 -11.19 14.71
C VAL A 7 13.22 -9.94 14.10
N THR A 8 12.58 -9.34 13.10
CA THR A 8 13.17 -8.23 12.33
C THR A 8 12.81 -6.85 12.86
N LYS A 9 11.71 -6.71 13.62
CA LYS A 9 11.32 -5.43 14.21
C LYS A 9 12.26 -5.03 15.35
N GLY A 10 12.47 -3.77 15.54
CA GLY A 10 13.20 -3.22 16.70
C GLY A 10 13.87 -1.90 16.36
N GLU A 11 14.13 -1.12 17.42
CA GLU A 11 14.88 0.12 17.32
C GLU A 11 16.37 -0.19 17.25
N ASP A 12 17.07 0.31 16.25
CA ASP A 12 18.52 0.20 16.08
C ASP A 12 19.25 1.53 16.36
N GLY A 13 18.50 2.57 16.72
CA GLY A 13 19.01 3.93 16.97
C GLY A 13 19.41 4.70 15.71
N LYS A 14 19.18 4.13 14.51
CA LYS A 14 19.52 4.74 13.22
C LYS A 14 18.31 5.03 12.35
N ASP A 15 17.23 4.26 12.53
CA ASP A 15 15.96 4.43 11.82
C ASP A 15 14.95 5.19 12.70
N GLY A 16 14.72 6.46 12.37
CA GLY A 16 13.75 7.31 13.09
C GLY A 16 12.29 6.97 12.83
N THR A 17 11.99 6.02 11.94
CA THR A 17 10.62 5.60 11.62
C THR A 17 10.13 4.43 12.47
N VAL A 18 11.04 3.75 13.19
CA VAL A 18 10.73 2.63 14.06
C VAL A 18 10.34 3.12 15.45
N LYS A 19 9.29 2.53 16.03
CA LYS A 19 8.90 2.71 17.43
C LYS A 19 8.62 1.37 18.09
N ASN A 20 9.07 1.20 19.34
CA ASN A 20 8.64 0.11 20.21
C ASN A 20 7.22 0.41 20.75
N ALA A 21 6.23 0.37 19.87
CA ALA A 21 4.84 0.55 20.28
C ALA A 21 4.37 -0.70 21.04
N LYS A 22 3.96 -0.53 22.28
CA LYS A 22 3.19 -1.54 23.00
C LYS A 22 1.73 -1.41 22.57
N PHE A 23 1.36 -2.19 21.58
CA PHE A 23 -0.03 -2.24 21.13
C PHE A 23 -0.84 -3.10 22.13
N GLN A 24 -1.99 -2.59 22.56
CA GLN A 24 -2.98 -3.36 23.31
C GLN A 24 -4.18 -3.60 22.40
N MET A 25 -4.61 -4.87 22.30
CA MET A 25 -5.87 -5.18 21.61
C MET A 25 -7.01 -4.37 22.24
N PRO A 26 -7.88 -3.76 21.44
CA PRO A 26 -9.05 -3.08 21.97
C PRO A 26 -9.89 -4.05 22.83
N ASN A 27 -10.28 -3.62 24.03
CA ASN A 27 -11.18 -4.40 24.90
C ASN A 27 -12.63 -4.43 24.36
N ALA A 28 -12.91 -3.68 23.31
CA ALA A 28 -14.21 -3.59 22.66
C ALA A 28 -14.28 -4.50 21.41
N LYS A 29 -15.48 -4.69 20.90
CA LYS A 29 -15.73 -5.38 19.63
C LYS A 29 -14.94 -4.71 18.50
N LEU A 30 -14.11 -5.48 17.78
CA LEU A 30 -13.35 -4.97 16.65
C LEU A 30 -14.27 -4.50 15.52
N ARG A 31 -13.86 -3.45 14.85
CA ARG A 31 -14.57 -2.83 13.72
C ARG A 31 -13.66 -2.82 12.48
N ILE A 32 -14.16 -3.35 11.37
CA ILE A 32 -13.45 -3.35 10.08
C ILE A 32 -14.19 -2.45 9.10
N GLY A 33 -13.47 -1.48 8.53
CA GLY A 33 -13.96 -0.57 7.51
C GLY A 33 -13.90 -1.16 6.10
N VAL A 34 -14.94 -0.94 5.31
CA VAL A 34 -14.98 -1.27 3.87
C VAL A 34 -15.05 0.04 3.09
N PRO A 35 -13.95 0.46 2.43
CA PRO A 35 -13.93 1.73 1.70
C PRO A 35 -14.60 1.59 0.34
N LYS A 36 -15.64 2.37 0.09
CA LYS A 36 -16.40 2.33 -1.16
C LYS A 36 -15.54 2.59 -2.40
N GLU A 37 -14.50 3.41 -2.28
CA GLU A 37 -13.58 3.79 -3.36
C GLU A 37 -12.71 2.64 -3.87
N TYR A 38 -12.61 1.54 -3.11
CA TYR A 38 -11.85 0.34 -3.50
C TYR A 38 -12.70 -0.70 -4.23
N PHE A 39 -14.01 -0.45 -4.38
CA PHE A 39 -14.96 -1.39 -5.01
C PHE A 39 -15.68 -0.79 -6.23
N VAL A 40 -15.01 0.14 -6.91
CA VAL A 40 -15.51 0.84 -8.10
C VAL A 40 -15.49 -0.04 -9.36
N GLU A 41 -15.99 0.50 -10.46
CA GLU A 41 -15.91 -0.12 -11.77
C GLU A 41 -14.45 -0.38 -12.20
N GLY A 42 -14.19 -1.52 -12.81
CA GLY A 42 -12.84 -1.97 -13.22
C GLY A 42 -12.20 -3.00 -12.28
N ILE A 43 -12.76 -3.24 -11.09
CA ILE A 43 -12.36 -4.36 -10.25
C ILE A 43 -12.99 -5.65 -10.78
N ASP A 44 -12.17 -6.70 -10.93
CA ASP A 44 -12.64 -8.03 -11.34
C ASP A 44 -13.72 -8.54 -10.38
N LYS A 45 -14.77 -9.16 -10.95
CA LYS A 45 -15.92 -9.63 -10.16
C LYS A 45 -15.56 -10.73 -9.16
N GLU A 46 -14.59 -11.59 -9.49
CA GLU A 46 -14.16 -12.66 -8.58
C GLU A 46 -13.34 -12.09 -7.43
N VAL A 47 -12.46 -11.11 -7.71
CA VAL A 47 -11.72 -10.36 -6.68
C VAL A 47 -12.70 -9.67 -5.73
N LYS A 48 -13.64 -8.88 -6.26
CA LYS A 48 -14.65 -8.19 -5.46
C LYS A 48 -15.45 -9.17 -4.59
N LYS A 49 -15.93 -10.27 -5.18
CA LYS A 49 -16.70 -11.29 -4.46
C LYS A 49 -15.87 -11.94 -3.34
N SER A 50 -14.61 -12.23 -3.60
CA SER A 50 -13.70 -12.86 -2.63
C SER A 50 -13.48 -11.98 -1.40
N VAL A 51 -13.22 -10.68 -1.62
CA VAL A 51 -13.01 -9.73 -0.51
C VAL A 51 -14.28 -9.52 0.32
N LEU A 52 -15.43 -9.39 -0.32
CA LEU A 52 -16.70 -9.26 0.39
C LEU A 52 -17.06 -10.55 1.15
N ALA A 53 -16.71 -11.72 0.61
CA ALA A 53 -16.89 -12.99 1.34
C ALA A 53 -15.99 -13.05 2.58
N ALA A 54 -14.77 -12.56 2.52
CA ALA A 54 -13.89 -12.45 3.68
C ALA A 54 -14.48 -11.50 4.75
N ALA A 55 -15.05 -10.36 4.34
CA ALA A 55 -15.73 -9.45 5.26
C ALA A 55 -16.93 -10.14 5.98
N GLU A 56 -17.66 -11.00 5.29
CA GLU A 56 -18.74 -11.78 5.93
C GLU A 56 -18.20 -12.86 6.91
N VAL A 57 -17.02 -13.40 6.69
CA VAL A 57 -16.34 -14.27 7.67
C VAL A 57 -16.05 -13.50 8.95
N PHE A 58 -15.40 -12.34 8.85
CA PHE A 58 -15.14 -11.47 10.01
C PHE A 58 -16.42 -11.13 10.79
N LYS A 59 -17.52 -10.85 10.06
CA LYS A 59 -18.80 -10.57 10.68
C LYS A 59 -19.35 -11.76 11.48
N LYS A 60 -19.18 -13.00 10.98
CA LYS A 60 -19.58 -14.24 11.70
C LYS A 60 -18.72 -14.46 12.94
N GLU A 61 -17.44 -14.08 12.91
CA GLU A 61 -16.53 -14.11 14.06
C GLU A 61 -16.77 -12.96 15.05
N GLY A 62 -17.84 -12.19 14.86
CA GLY A 62 -18.25 -11.15 15.79
C GLY A 62 -17.63 -9.77 15.55
N VAL A 63 -16.84 -9.58 14.48
CA VAL A 63 -16.31 -8.27 14.09
C VAL A 63 -17.43 -7.44 13.46
N GLU A 64 -17.46 -6.15 13.74
CA GLU A 64 -18.39 -5.22 13.12
C GLU A 64 -17.86 -4.73 11.78
N ILE A 65 -18.69 -4.79 10.73
CA ILE A 65 -18.34 -4.27 9.41
C ILE A 65 -18.98 -2.91 9.22
N VAL A 66 -18.18 -1.90 8.88
CA VAL A 66 -18.57 -0.49 8.77
C VAL A 66 -18.24 0.04 7.38
N ASP A 67 -19.20 0.67 6.71
CA ASP A 67 -18.92 1.39 5.46
C ASP A 67 -18.14 2.68 5.75
N ILE A 68 -17.03 2.87 5.04
CA ILE A 68 -16.19 4.06 5.16
C ILE A 68 -15.93 4.70 3.79
N SER A 69 -15.38 5.91 3.80
CA SER A 69 -15.00 6.63 2.58
C SER A 69 -13.57 7.16 2.70
N LEU A 70 -12.79 7.00 1.64
CA LEU A 70 -11.42 7.49 1.47
C LEU A 70 -11.33 8.32 0.17
N PRO A 71 -11.97 9.49 0.11
CA PRO A 71 -12.28 10.19 -1.13
C PRO A 71 -11.06 10.66 -1.93
N HIS A 72 -9.90 10.84 -1.29
CA HIS A 72 -8.68 11.29 -1.97
C HIS A 72 -7.81 10.13 -2.50
N THR A 73 -8.14 8.87 -2.18
CA THR A 73 -7.38 7.70 -2.68
C THR A 73 -7.41 7.57 -4.20
N LYS A 74 -8.41 8.12 -4.89
CA LYS A 74 -8.45 8.21 -6.35
C LYS A 74 -7.27 8.98 -6.97
N TYR A 75 -6.58 9.81 -6.20
CA TYR A 75 -5.38 10.53 -6.63
C TYR A 75 -4.09 9.82 -6.26
N ALA A 76 -4.15 8.73 -5.49
CA ALA A 76 -2.98 8.08 -4.91
C ALA A 76 -1.97 7.65 -5.97
N ASN A 77 -2.42 7.05 -7.07
CA ASN A 77 -1.54 6.61 -8.15
C ASN A 77 -0.75 7.77 -8.76
N SER A 78 -1.41 8.88 -9.10
CA SER A 78 -0.74 10.06 -9.66
C SER A 78 0.24 10.70 -8.66
N VAL A 79 -0.13 10.76 -7.39
CA VAL A 79 0.74 11.29 -6.31
C VAL A 79 1.95 10.40 -6.10
N TYR A 80 1.76 9.08 -6.07
CA TYR A 80 2.83 8.11 -5.92
C TYR A 80 3.88 8.23 -7.02
N TYR A 81 3.46 8.29 -8.29
CA TYR A 81 4.37 8.40 -9.43
C TYR A 81 5.04 9.77 -9.61
N ILE A 82 4.75 10.71 -8.72
CA ILE A 82 5.50 11.96 -8.57
C ILE A 82 6.48 11.85 -7.39
N ILE A 83 6.00 11.45 -6.22
CA ILE A 83 6.79 11.46 -4.97
C ILE A 83 7.83 10.34 -4.98
N GLN A 84 7.44 9.11 -5.32
CA GLN A 84 8.33 7.95 -5.28
C GLN A 84 9.53 8.09 -6.24
N PRO A 85 9.38 8.52 -7.51
CA PRO A 85 10.54 8.80 -8.36
C PRO A 85 11.42 9.93 -7.83
N ALA A 86 10.85 10.97 -7.21
CA ALA A 86 11.63 12.03 -6.58
C ALA A 86 12.51 11.49 -5.45
N GLU A 87 11.97 10.65 -4.58
CA GLU A 87 12.73 9.98 -3.51
C GLU A 87 13.78 9.02 -4.08
N VAL A 88 13.43 8.22 -5.10
CA VAL A 88 14.34 7.28 -5.78
C VAL A 88 15.51 8.01 -6.41
N SER A 89 15.29 9.09 -7.13
CA SER A 89 16.37 9.86 -7.78
C SER A 89 17.38 10.38 -6.77
N SER A 90 16.91 10.86 -5.61
CA SER A 90 17.76 11.32 -4.52
C SER A 90 18.51 10.16 -3.83
N ASN A 91 17.81 9.08 -3.50
CA ASN A 91 18.38 7.97 -2.75
C ASN A 91 19.35 7.14 -3.58
N LEU A 92 19.02 6.82 -4.83
CA LEU A 92 19.92 6.06 -5.72
C LEU A 92 21.13 6.86 -6.18
N GLY A 93 21.12 8.18 -6.03
CA GLY A 93 22.29 9.03 -6.22
C GLY A 93 23.49 8.67 -5.32
N ARG A 94 23.26 7.95 -4.22
CA ARG A 94 24.28 7.47 -3.29
C ARG A 94 25.03 6.23 -3.78
N TYR A 95 24.46 5.49 -4.74
CA TYR A 95 25.06 4.27 -5.30
C TYR A 95 25.99 4.66 -6.47
N ASP A 96 27.27 4.82 -6.20
CA ASP A 96 28.29 5.28 -7.14
C ASP A 96 29.19 4.16 -7.68
N GLY A 97 29.20 2.99 -7.01
CA GLY A 97 30.06 1.85 -7.36
C GLY A 97 31.54 2.06 -7.01
N ILE A 98 31.88 3.12 -6.26
CA ILE A 98 33.27 3.43 -5.91
C ILE A 98 33.76 2.60 -4.74
N ARG A 99 32.94 2.47 -3.68
CA ARG A 99 33.31 1.73 -2.47
C ARG A 99 32.80 0.30 -2.49
N TYR A 100 31.56 0.10 -2.90
CA TYR A 100 30.88 -1.19 -2.87
C TYR A 100 29.92 -1.32 -4.06
N GLY A 101 29.74 -2.56 -4.53
CA GLY A 101 28.76 -2.90 -5.56
C GLY A 101 29.15 -2.40 -6.96
N ASN A 102 28.12 -2.24 -7.80
CA ASN A 102 28.28 -1.85 -9.20
C ASN A 102 27.95 -0.37 -9.40
N GLY A 103 28.48 0.22 -10.48
CA GLY A 103 28.19 1.59 -10.88
C GLY A 103 26.76 1.75 -11.43
N ARG A 104 26.40 2.99 -11.74
CA ARG A 104 25.05 3.36 -12.21
C ARG A 104 24.62 2.71 -13.52
N ASN A 105 25.58 2.30 -14.33
CA ASN A 105 25.37 1.53 -15.58
C ASN A 105 24.76 0.13 -15.35
N SER A 106 24.71 -0.32 -14.10
CA SER A 106 24.05 -1.59 -13.72
C SER A 106 22.58 -1.43 -13.37
N PHE A 107 22.03 -0.24 -13.37
CA PHE A 107 20.59 -0.04 -13.19
C PHE A 107 19.82 -0.55 -14.40
N GLY A 108 18.70 -1.23 -14.15
CA GLY A 108 17.78 -1.61 -15.21
C GLY A 108 16.89 -0.44 -15.67
N ALA A 109 16.28 -0.58 -16.84
CA ALA A 109 15.52 0.46 -17.51
C ALA A 109 14.42 1.12 -16.65
N GLU A 110 13.78 0.36 -15.74
CA GLU A 110 12.76 0.94 -14.84
C GLU A 110 13.39 1.84 -13.77
N ALA A 111 14.53 1.45 -13.21
CA ALA A 111 15.25 2.29 -12.24
C ALA A 111 15.73 3.58 -12.91
N GLU A 112 16.30 3.50 -14.12
CA GLU A 112 16.72 4.65 -14.90
C GLU A 112 15.55 5.60 -15.18
N ARG A 113 14.39 5.06 -15.61
CA ARG A 113 13.17 5.84 -15.86
C ARG A 113 12.73 6.60 -14.62
N ARG A 114 12.72 5.97 -13.45
CA ARG A 114 12.33 6.59 -12.18
C ARG A 114 13.32 7.66 -11.73
N ILE A 115 14.61 7.41 -11.90
CA ILE A 115 15.67 8.41 -11.62
C ILE A 115 15.47 9.64 -12.49
N MET A 116 15.26 9.47 -13.80
CA MET A 116 15.05 10.58 -14.73
C MET A 116 13.79 11.38 -14.38
N LEU A 117 12.65 10.69 -14.17
CA LEU A 117 11.40 11.33 -13.77
C LEU A 117 11.55 12.11 -12.46
N GLY A 118 12.19 11.52 -11.45
CA GLY A 118 12.41 12.14 -10.15
C GLY A 118 13.30 13.38 -10.25
N THR A 119 14.38 13.30 -11.01
CA THR A 119 15.28 14.45 -11.28
C THR A 119 14.51 15.58 -11.96
N TYR A 120 13.67 15.27 -12.94
CA TYR A 120 12.83 16.25 -13.62
C TYR A 120 11.84 16.91 -12.66
N VAL A 121 11.12 16.13 -11.86
CA VAL A 121 10.14 16.63 -10.91
C VAL A 121 10.76 17.55 -9.83
N LEU A 122 12.02 17.27 -9.44
CA LEU A 122 12.74 18.08 -8.45
C LEU A 122 13.49 19.30 -9.06
N SER A 123 13.47 19.45 -10.38
CA SER A 123 14.15 20.57 -11.03
C SER A 123 13.42 21.90 -10.88
N ALA A 124 14.15 23.01 -11.08
CA ALA A 124 13.60 24.36 -10.99
C ALA A 124 12.39 24.55 -11.93
N GLY A 125 11.35 25.15 -11.41
CA GLY A 125 10.08 25.37 -12.13
C GLY A 125 9.09 24.21 -12.07
N TYR A 126 9.54 22.96 -11.83
CA TYR A 126 8.68 21.79 -11.71
C TYR A 126 8.42 21.37 -10.26
N TYR A 127 9.33 21.70 -9.35
CA TYR A 127 9.20 21.38 -7.93
C TYR A 127 7.87 21.86 -7.34
N ASP A 128 7.53 23.13 -7.50
CA ASP A 128 6.29 23.69 -6.96
C ASP A 128 5.05 23.17 -7.68
N ALA A 129 5.14 23.05 -9.01
CA ALA A 129 4.03 22.62 -9.85
C ALA A 129 3.62 21.15 -9.63
N TYR A 130 4.59 20.28 -9.38
CA TYR A 130 4.37 18.84 -9.26
C TYR A 130 4.65 18.30 -7.87
N TYR A 131 5.88 18.40 -7.36
CA TYR A 131 6.27 17.76 -6.10
C TYR A 131 5.52 18.34 -4.90
N LEU A 132 5.54 19.65 -4.74
CA LEU A 132 4.85 20.32 -3.64
C LEU A 132 3.33 20.10 -3.71
N LYS A 133 2.75 20.13 -4.91
CA LYS A 133 1.33 19.83 -5.11
C LYS A 133 1.00 18.39 -4.73
N ALA A 134 1.84 17.42 -5.12
CA ALA A 134 1.69 16.02 -4.76
C ALA A 134 1.78 15.81 -3.24
N GLN A 135 2.72 16.49 -2.55
CA GLN A 135 2.82 16.45 -1.09
C GLN A 135 1.56 16.99 -0.40
N LYS A 136 0.97 18.08 -0.91
CA LYS A 136 -0.31 18.60 -0.38
C LYS A 136 -1.46 17.61 -0.56
N VAL A 137 -1.52 16.88 -1.68
CA VAL A 137 -2.53 15.84 -1.89
C VAL A 137 -2.24 14.61 -1.03
N ARG A 138 -0.97 14.22 -0.84
CA ARG A 138 -0.57 13.17 0.10
C ARG A 138 -1.09 13.44 1.51
N SER A 139 -0.97 14.69 1.99
CA SER A 139 -1.50 15.07 3.30
C SER A 139 -3.02 14.85 3.43
N LYS A 140 -3.78 15.04 2.33
CA LYS A 140 -5.22 14.74 2.32
C LYS A 140 -5.50 13.24 2.34
N ILE A 141 -4.69 12.44 1.63
CA ILE A 141 -4.81 10.98 1.68
C ILE A 141 -4.51 10.46 3.09
N ILE A 142 -3.47 10.98 3.75
CA ILE A 142 -3.15 10.64 5.15
C ILE A 142 -4.36 10.95 6.05
N LYS A 143 -4.95 12.13 5.90
CA LYS A 143 -6.09 12.57 6.69
C LYS A 143 -7.32 11.68 6.48
N ASP A 144 -7.60 11.23 5.26
CA ASP A 144 -8.69 10.27 4.99
C ASP A 144 -8.54 8.99 5.84
N PHE A 145 -7.31 8.44 5.91
CA PHE A 145 -7.05 7.26 6.73
C PHE A 145 -7.14 7.54 8.23
N GLU A 146 -6.60 8.67 8.68
CA GLU A 146 -6.69 9.09 10.10
C GLU A 146 -8.16 9.21 10.54
N GLU A 147 -9.00 9.90 9.77
CA GLU A 147 -10.44 10.05 10.05
C GLU A 147 -11.21 8.70 9.97
N ALA A 148 -10.78 7.79 9.09
CA ALA A 148 -11.34 6.45 9.02
C ALA A 148 -10.98 5.63 10.27
N PHE A 149 -9.75 5.68 10.73
CA PHE A 149 -9.29 4.96 11.93
C PHE A 149 -9.83 5.51 13.26
N GLU A 150 -10.45 6.66 13.28
CA GLU A 150 -11.27 7.10 14.42
C GLU A 150 -12.55 6.23 14.57
N LYS A 151 -13.02 5.62 13.48
CA LYS A 151 -14.27 4.86 13.40
C LYS A 151 -14.06 3.36 13.39
N VAL A 152 -12.92 2.90 12.88
CA VAL A 152 -12.62 1.47 12.67
C VAL A 152 -11.19 1.14 13.11
N ASP A 153 -10.98 -0.12 13.48
CA ASP A 153 -9.70 -0.61 14.00
C ASP A 153 -8.81 -1.16 12.88
N ALA A 154 -9.42 -1.58 11.76
CA ALA A 154 -8.73 -1.98 10.53
C ALA A 154 -9.62 -1.69 9.30
N ILE A 155 -9.03 -1.76 8.12
CA ILE A 155 -9.73 -1.62 6.83
C ILE A 155 -9.46 -2.87 6.01
N ILE A 156 -10.51 -3.44 5.38
CA ILE A 156 -10.39 -4.53 4.41
C ILE A 156 -10.57 -4.00 2.99
N ALA A 157 -9.68 -4.39 2.09
CA ALA A 157 -9.72 -3.97 0.68
C ALA A 157 -9.09 -5.03 -0.25
N PRO A 158 -9.37 -5.03 -1.56
CA PRO A 158 -8.65 -5.86 -2.51
C PRO A 158 -7.18 -5.43 -2.59
N VAL A 159 -6.26 -6.39 -2.78
CA VAL A 159 -4.81 -6.12 -3.01
C VAL A 159 -4.56 -5.68 -4.44
N SER A 160 -5.21 -6.34 -5.41
CA SER A 160 -5.05 -6.08 -6.84
C SER A 160 -6.43 -5.98 -7.48
N PRO A 161 -6.61 -5.18 -8.54
CA PRO A 161 -7.88 -5.09 -9.24
C PRO A 161 -8.23 -6.34 -10.04
N THR A 162 -7.26 -7.20 -10.33
CA THR A 162 -7.42 -8.42 -11.13
C THR A 162 -6.76 -9.63 -10.47
N PRO A 163 -7.17 -10.87 -10.81
CA PRO A 163 -6.38 -12.05 -10.52
C PRO A 163 -4.97 -11.96 -11.12
N PRO A 164 -4.03 -12.86 -10.74
CA PRO A 164 -2.70 -12.91 -11.36
C PRO A 164 -2.77 -12.98 -12.90
N PHE A 165 -1.86 -12.27 -13.55
CA PHE A 165 -1.70 -12.24 -15.00
C PHE A 165 -0.51 -13.10 -15.44
N ALA A 166 -0.43 -13.47 -16.72
CA ALA A 166 0.64 -14.31 -17.26
C ALA A 166 2.01 -13.58 -17.24
N LEU A 167 3.09 -14.34 -17.13
CA LEU A 167 4.44 -13.79 -17.22
C LEU A 167 4.63 -13.08 -18.58
N GLY A 168 5.12 -11.84 -18.53
CA GLY A 168 5.34 -11.01 -19.71
C GLY A 168 4.11 -10.27 -20.24
N GLU A 169 2.88 -10.58 -19.81
CA GLU A 169 1.64 -10.00 -20.34
C GLU A 169 1.61 -8.47 -20.26
N LYS A 170 2.16 -7.88 -19.18
CA LYS A 170 2.18 -6.42 -18.98
C LYS A 170 3.57 -5.80 -19.18
N ALA A 171 4.58 -6.58 -19.57
CA ALA A 171 5.97 -6.12 -19.63
C ALA A 171 6.21 -5.01 -20.68
N SER A 172 5.44 -5.00 -21.76
CA SER A 172 5.54 -4.01 -22.83
C SER A 172 4.78 -2.71 -22.57
N ASN A 173 3.95 -2.66 -21.53
CA ASN A 173 3.12 -1.49 -21.23
C ASN A 173 3.25 -1.07 -19.75
N PRO A 174 4.15 -0.11 -19.44
CA PRO A 174 4.35 0.36 -18.08
C PRO A 174 3.08 0.87 -17.40
N LEU A 175 2.17 1.50 -18.14
CA LEU A 175 0.92 2.02 -17.59
C LEU A 175 0.00 0.89 -17.09
N GLN A 176 -0.10 -0.22 -17.81
CA GLN A 176 -0.86 -1.39 -17.36
C GLN A 176 -0.25 -2.04 -16.12
N MET A 177 1.07 -2.05 -16.02
CA MET A 177 1.75 -2.52 -14.83
C MET A 177 1.47 -1.60 -13.63
N TYR A 178 1.51 -0.28 -13.82
CA TYR A 178 1.22 0.71 -12.78
C TYR A 178 -0.23 0.63 -12.27
N LEU A 179 -1.18 0.31 -13.12
CA LEU A 179 -2.57 0.12 -12.71
C LEU A 179 -2.78 -1.15 -11.86
N ALA A 180 -1.87 -2.11 -11.91
CA ALA A 180 -1.93 -3.29 -11.04
C ALA A 180 -1.73 -2.94 -9.57
N ASP A 181 -1.00 -1.87 -9.26
CA ASP A 181 -0.65 -1.44 -7.89
C ASP A 181 -1.61 -0.38 -7.33
N ILE A 182 -2.64 0.03 -8.08
CA ILE A 182 -3.50 1.18 -7.76
C ILE A 182 -4.14 1.09 -6.37
N LEU A 183 -4.38 -0.14 -5.87
CA LEU A 183 -5.06 -0.37 -4.59
C LEU A 183 -4.10 -0.44 -3.38
N THR A 184 -2.78 -0.45 -3.61
CA THR A 184 -1.78 -0.55 -2.54
C THR A 184 -1.01 0.75 -2.31
N VAL A 185 -0.89 1.60 -3.34
CA VAL A 185 -0.09 2.83 -3.27
C VAL A 185 -0.60 3.84 -2.22
N ALA A 186 -1.90 3.87 -1.95
CA ALA A 186 -2.47 4.78 -0.96
C ALA A 186 -1.96 4.48 0.46
N ALA A 187 -1.85 3.19 0.83
CA ALA A 187 -1.29 2.78 2.11
C ALA A 187 0.20 3.17 2.25
N ASN A 188 0.98 3.03 1.17
CA ASN A 188 2.38 3.49 1.13
C ASN A 188 2.49 5.02 1.32
N LEU A 189 1.64 5.80 0.65
CA LEU A 189 1.61 7.25 0.81
C LEU A 189 1.21 7.69 2.21
N ALA A 190 0.29 6.96 2.84
CA ALA A 190 -0.17 7.22 4.20
C ALA A 190 0.84 6.75 5.26
N GLY A 191 1.75 5.83 4.92
CA GLY A 191 2.75 5.26 5.84
C GLY A 191 2.10 4.42 6.93
N ILE A 192 1.14 3.57 6.54
CA ILE A 192 0.39 2.67 7.41
C ILE A 192 0.73 1.20 7.12
N PRO A 193 0.66 0.31 8.12
CA PRO A 193 0.90 -1.12 7.92
C PRO A 193 -0.20 -1.78 7.11
N GLY A 194 0.17 -2.81 6.34
CA GLY A 194 -0.74 -3.65 5.60
C GLY A 194 -0.35 -5.12 5.68
N LEU A 195 -1.35 -5.99 5.79
CA LEU A 195 -1.21 -7.44 5.76
C LEU A 195 -2.00 -8.01 4.59
N ALA A 196 -1.35 -8.72 3.68
CA ALA A 196 -2.03 -9.46 2.63
C ALA A 196 -2.42 -10.86 3.15
N VAL A 197 -3.68 -11.23 2.93
CA VAL A 197 -4.25 -12.50 3.39
C VAL A 197 -4.86 -13.24 2.19
N PRO A 198 -4.55 -14.53 1.98
CA PRO A 198 -5.20 -15.34 0.96
C PRO A 198 -6.71 -15.46 1.22
N SER A 199 -7.53 -15.41 0.16
CA SER A 199 -8.99 -15.53 0.25
C SER A 199 -9.57 -16.63 -0.66
N GLY A 200 -8.72 -17.54 -1.13
CA GLY A 200 -9.12 -18.65 -1.99
C GLY A 200 -8.61 -18.54 -3.42
N PHE A 201 -9.39 -19.08 -4.36
CA PHE A 201 -8.98 -19.18 -5.76
C PHE A 201 -10.08 -18.70 -6.70
N SER A 202 -9.68 -18.14 -7.84
CA SER A 202 -10.58 -17.84 -8.95
C SER A 202 -11.11 -19.13 -9.61
N ARG A 203 -12.09 -19.02 -10.50
CA ARG A 203 -12.59 -20.17 -11.29
C ARG A 203 -11.51 -20.82 -12.15
N LYS A 204 -10.45 -20.08 -12.48
CA LYS A 204 -9.28 -20.58 -13.23
C LYS A 204 -8.21 -21.19 -12.33
N GLY A 205 -8.43 -21.31 -11.01
CA GLY A 205 -7.46 -21.84 -10.04
C GLY A 205 -6.35 -20.85 -9.68
N LEU A 206 -6.48 -19.55 -10.02
CA LEU A 206 -5.51 -18.53 -9.66
C LEU A 206 -5.78 -18.02 -8.24
N PRO A 207 -4.75 -17.78 -7.40
CA PRO A 207 -4.94 -17.33 -6.04
C PRO A 207 -5.55 -15.93 -5.99
N LEU A 208 -6.45 -15.73 -5.02
CA LEU A 208 -7.04 -14.44 -4.69
C LEU A 208 -6.67 -14.05 -3.26
N GLY A 209 -6.66 -12.76 -2.96
CA GLY A 209 -6.37 -12.25 -1.64
C GLY A 209 -6.99 -10.88 -1.40
N PHE A 210 -7.00 -10.50 -0.14
CA PHE A 210 -7.36 -9.17 0.32
C PHE A 210 -6.23 -8.59 1.18
N GLN A 211 -6.28 -7.29 1.41
CA GLN A 211 -5.40 -6.62 2.36
C GLN A 211 -6.19 -6.14 3.57
N LEU A 212 -5.55 -6.23 4.73
CA LEU A 212 -5.94 -5.56 5.95
C LEU A 212 -4.99 -4.38 6.15
N LEU A 213 -5.52 -3.18 6.32
CA LEU A 213 -4.75 -1.98 6.60
C LEU A 213 -5.08 -1.52 8.03
N GLY A 214 -4.09 -1.07 8.77
CA GLY A 214 -4.27 -0.63 10.14
C GLY A 214 -3.65 0.73 10.43
N PRO A 215 -3.97 1.37 11.56
CA PRO A 215 -3.26 2.55 12.03
C PRO A 215 -1.75 2.29 12.15
N ARG A 216 -0.95 3.35 12.15
CA ARG A 216 0.50 3.21 12.34
C ARG A 216 0.82 2.43 13.62
N PHE A 217 1.74 1.47 13.50
CA PHE A 217 2.20 0.60 14.60
C PHE A 217 1.15 -0.37 15.14
N SER A 218 0.12 -0.70 14.35
CA SER A 218 -0.93 -1.65 14.72
C SER A 218 -0.76 -3.04 14.07
N GLU A 219 0.44 -3.43 13.70
CA GLU A 219 0.73 -4.68 12.97
C GLU A 219 0.17 -5.91 13.70
N TYR A 220 0.15 -5.90 15.03
CA TYR A 220 -0.40 -7.00 15.83
C TYR A 220 -1.91 -7.18 15.67
N VAL A 221 -2.68 -6.08 15.50
CA VAL A 221 -4.12 -6.17 15.20
C VAL A 221 -4.31 -6.88 13.87
N LEU A 222 -3.50 -6.51 12.88
CA LEU A 222 -3.59 -7.12 11.55
C LEU A 222 -3.23 -8.60 11.59
N PHE A 223 -2.24 -9.00 12.39
CA PHE A 223 -1.90 -10.42 12.57
C PHE A 223 -3.02 -11.19 13.27
N GLU A 224 -3.63 -10.65 14.31
CA GLU A 224 -4.76 -11.31 14.98
C GLU A 224 -5.98 -11.42 14.05
N LEU A 225 -6.34 -10.37 13.33
CA LEU A 225 -7.39 -10.43 12.32
C LEU A 225 -7.07 -11.41 11.18
N GLY A 226 -5.82 -11.49 10.77
CA GLY A 226 -5.39 -12.41 9.71
C GLY A 226 -5.38 -13.90 10.10
N LYS A 227 -5.62 -14.24 11.37
CA LYS A 227 -5.76 -15.61 11.88
C LYS A 227 -7.21 -16.11 11.86
N LEU A 228 -8.18 -15.20 11.80
CA LEU A 228 -9.61 -15.51 11.71
C LEU A 228 -9.98 -15.99 10.30
#